data_14f5d77c2c73a83fbb31bee1354b5904
#
_entry.id   14f5d77c2c73a83fbb31bee1354b5904
#
_cell.length_a   1.000
_cell.length_b   1.000
_cell.length_c   1.000
_cell.angle_alpha   90.00
_cell.angle_beta   90.00
_cell.angle_gamma   90.00
#
_symmetry.space_group_name_H-M   'P 1'
#
loop_
_entity.id
_entity.type
_entity.pdbx_description
1 polymer ?
#
loop_
_entity_poly.entity_id
_entity_poly.type
_entity_poly.pdbx_seq_one_letter_code
_entity_poly.pdbx_strand_id
1 'polypeptide(L)'
;KGWANKLIWGDNKFILSSLKNGPLREEIEKQGGIKLIYIDPPFDVGADFTMNIEIGDETLPKEPSVLEEIAYRDTWGKGQDSFLAMIYERLTLLKSLLSDDGCIFVHCDWRVSALLKNLLDELFGEDNFVNEIIWQRRDSSANPSNRLDIVTDSIFLYQNSTSFAINQMLIYGKEVEDYIEKQFRYTHKGRKFSIAPIERGASRGMRENLRYEYKGYMPKYGWMMKKESLIEIDNKERLHWTSKGMPRRRMFVDEYKGQPLKSLW
;
A
#
# COMPACT_ATOMS: atom_id res chain seq x y z
N LYS A 1 24.31 -17.37 -16.83
CA LYS A 1 23.08 -18.15 -16.62
C LYS A 1 21.99 -17.12 -16.30
N GLY A 2 20.87 -17.15 -17.10
CA GLY A 2 19.77 -16.23 -16.91
C GLY A 2 18.99 -16.49 -15.62
N TRP A 3 18.13 -15.57 -15.24
CA TRP A 3 17.15 -15.69 -14.15
C TRP A 3 16.29 -16.95 -14.35
N ALA A 4 16.05 -17.72 -13.30
CA ALA A 4 15.16 -18.87 -13.29
C ALA A 4 14.18 -18.76 -12.13
N ASN A 5 12.88 -18.75 -12.42
CA ASN A 5 11.84 -18.88 -11.41
C ASN A 5 11.89 -20.28 -10.79
N LYS A 6 11.60 -20.36 -9.50
CA LYS A 6 11.50 -21.62 -8.78
C LYS A 6 10.08 -21.78 -8.24
N LEU A 7 9.45 -22.90 -8.52
CA LEU A 7 8.22 -23.34 -7.86
C LEU A 7 8.59 -24.44 -6.88
N ILE A 8 8.34 -24.21 -5.60
CA ILE A 8 8.68 -25.14 -4.53
C ILE A 8 7.38 -25.54 -3.83
N TRP A 9 7.09 -26.84 -3.82
CA TRP A 9 5.89 -27.39 -3.22
C TRP A 9 6.22 -28.17 -1.95
N GLY A 10 5.40 -28.03 -0.90
CA GLY A 10 5.51 -28.73 0.37
C GLY A 10 5.08 -27.86 1.55
N ASP A 11 5.23 -28.39 2.78
CA ASP A 11 5.00 -27.59 3.99
C ASP A 11 5.98 -26.39 4.03
N ASN A 12 5.41 -25.20 4.13
CA ASN A 12 6.18 -23.96 4.06
C ASN A 12 7.17 -23.77 5.23
N LYS A 13 6.93 -24.32 6.42
CA LYS A 13 7.87 -24.28 7.53
C LYS A 13 9.18 -24.99 7.19
N PHE A 14 9.07 -26.20 6.61
CA PHE A 14 10.26 -26.96 6.20
C PHE A 14 10.94 -26.32 4.98
N ILE A 15 10.17 -25.81 4.04
CA ILE A 15 10.71 -25.11 2.87
C ILE A 15 11.47 -23.85 3.31
N LEU A 16 10.89 -23.00 4.15
CA LEU A 16 11.53 -21.79 4.66
C LEU A 16 12.79 -22.11 5.47
N SER A 17 12.74 -23.16 6.30
CA SER A 17 13.91 -23.63 7.01
C SER A 17 15.02 -24.11 6.07
N SER A 18 14.66 -24.81 4.98
CA SER A 18 15.59 -25.21 3.93
C SER A 18 16.17 -24.02 3.16
N LEU A 19 15.37 -23.00 2.87
CA LEU A 19 15.86 -21.77 2.24
C LEU A 19 16.85 -21.03 3.14
N LYS A 20 16.61 -21.05 4.46
CA LYS A 20 17.48 -20.41 5.44
C LYS A 20 18.83 -21.14 5.64
N ASN A 21 18.83 -22.47 5.62
CA ASN A 21 19.97 -23.28 6.05
C ASN A 21 20.52 -24.23 4.97
N GLY A 22 19.83 -24.34 3.82
CA GLY A 22 20.15 -25.28 2.75
C GLY A 22 20.93 -24.65 1.59
N PRO A 23 21.09 -25.40 0.48
CA PRO A 23 21.93 -24.98 -0.65
C PRO A 23 21.50 -23.69 -1.34
N LEU A 24 20.21 -23.33 -1.27
CA LEU A 24 19.69 -22.08 -1.86
C LEU A 24 20.04 -20.84 -1.03
N ARG A 25 20.48 -21.01 0.23
CA ARG A 25 20.86 -19.89 1.10
C ARG A 25 21.99 -19.06 0.49
N GLU A 26 23.02 -19.69 -0.04
CA GLU A 26 24.12 -18.97 -0.68
C GLU A 26 23.68 -18.18 -1.91
N GLU A 27 22.71 -18.70 -2.69
CA GLU A 27 22.16 -18.01 -3.85
C GLU A 27 21.38 -16.74 -3.40
N ILE A 28 20.58 -16.86 -2.34
CA ILE A 28 19.82 -15.76 -1.75
C ILE A 28 20.78 -14.68 -1.20
N GLU A 29 21.79 -15.08 -0.45
CA GLU A 29 22.78 -14.15 0.15
C GLU A 29 23.63 -13.43 -0.91
N LYS A 30 24.04 -14.12 -1.99
CA LYS A 30 24.75 -13.50 -3.11
C LYS A 30 23.93 -12.42 -3.81
N GLN A 31 22.59 -12.48 -3.71
CA GLN A 31 21.67 -11.45 -4.22
C GLN A 31 21.35 -10.36 -3.18
N GLY A 32 21.94 -10.44 -1.98
CA GLY A 32 21.70 -9.50 -0.88
C GLY A 32 20.39 -9.77 -0.12
N GLY A 33 19.82 -10.96 -0.24
CA GLY A 33 18.56 -11.36 0.39
C GLY A 33 17.34 -11.20 -0.55
N ILE A 34 16.17 -11.54 -0.04
CA ILE A 34 14.89 -11.42 -0.77
C ILE A 34 14.37 -10.00 -0.65
N LYS A 35 14.09 -9.34 -1.78
CA LYS A 35 13.65 -7.94 -1.81
C LYS A 35 12.18 -7.75 -1.47
N LEU A 36 11.33 -8.71 -1.83
CA LEU A 36 9.90 -8.64 -1.59
C LEU A 36 9.37 -10.02 -1.22
N ILE A 37 8.62 -10.07 -0.14
CA ILE A 37 7.85 -11.24 0.28
C ILE A 37 6.38 -10.84 0.29
N TYR A 38 5.51 -11.67 -0.29
CA TYR A 38 4.07 -11.56 -0.16
C TYR A 38 3.54 -12.86 0.40
N ILE A 39 2.75 -12.79 1.46
CA ILE A 39 2.04 -13.94 2.02
C ILE A 39 0.55 -13.67 2.14
N ASP A 40 -0.21 -14.70 1.84
CA ASP A 40 -1.65 -14.76 2.00
C ASP A 40 -1.97 -16.03 2.80
N PRO A 41 -1.75 -16.00 4.13
CA PRO A 41 -1.98 -17.16 4.97
C PRO A 41 -3.49 -17.40 5.11
N PRO A 42 -3.89 -18.60 5.40
CA PRO A 42 -5.28 -18.89 5.73
C PRO A 42 -5.74 -18.08 6.98
N PHE A 43 -7.00 -17.58 7.00
CA PHE A 43 -7.48 -16.58 7.97
C PHE A 43 -8.29 -17.16 9.15
N ASP A 44 -7.96 -18.33 9.66
CA ASP A 44 -8.68 -18.97 10.80
C ASP A 44 -10.21 -19.03 10.57
N VAL A 45 -10.62 -19.45 9.39
CA VAL A 45 -12.03 -19.39 8.96
C VAL A 45 -12.90 -20.48 9.60
N GLY A 46 -12.27 -21.51 10.19
CA GLY A 46 -13.00 -22.65 10.81
C GLY A 46 -13.90 -23.41 9.82
N ALA A 47 -13.75 -23.16 8.52
CA ALA A 47 -14.57 -23.76 7.48
C ALA A 47 -13.76 -24.76 6.66
N ASP A 48 -14.39 -25.87 6.32
CA ASP A 48 -13.86 -26.84 5.35
C ASP A 48 -13.71 -26.14 4.00
N PHE A 49 -12.47 -26.00 3.50
CA PHE A 49 -12.20 -25.44 2.19
C PHE A 49 -12.54 -26.47 1.12
N THR A 50 -13.75 -26.43 0.61
CA THR A 50 -14.08 -27.09 -0.67
C THR A 50 -13.79 -26.11 -1.81
N MET A 51 -12.95 -26.50 -2.75
CA MET A 51 -12.66 -25.72 -3.94
C MET A 51 -13.38 -26.38 -5.13
N ASN A 52 -14.23 -25.62 -5.81
CA ASN A 52 -14.82 -26.06 -7.05
C ASN A 52 -13.82 -25.89 -8.20
N ILE A 53 -13.49 -26.97 -8.88
CA ILE A 53 -12.65 -26.93 -10.10
C ILE A 53 -13.58 -27.05 -11.28
N GLU A 54 -13.57 -26.06 -12.16
CA GLU A 54 -14.24 -26.10 -13.46
C GLU A 54 -13.32 -26.76 -14.48
N ILE A 55 -13.76 -27.88 -15.05
CA ILE A 55 -13.10 -28.55 -16.16
C ILE A 55 -14.10 -28.64 -17.32
N GLY A 56 -14.00 -27.73 -18.28
CA GLY A 56 -14.98 -27.57 -19.35
C GLY A 56 -16.33 -27.12 -18.79
N ASP A 57 -17.40 -27.83 -19.09
CA ASP A 57 -18.78 -27.55 -18.61
C ASP A 57 -19.13 -28.25 -17.28
N GLU A 58 -18.19 -28.94 -16.67
CA GLU A 58 -18.40 -29.68 -15.41
C GLU A 58 -17.72 -29.00 -14.24
N THR A 59 -18.48 -28.77 -13.16
CA THR A 59 -17.96 -28.28 -11.87
C THR A 59 -17.76 -29.46 -10.94
N LEU A 60 -16.51 -29.79 -10.61
CA LEU A 60 -16.14 -30.85 -9.68
C LEU A 60 -15.76 -30.23 -8.32
N PRO A 61 -16.43 -30.60 -7.23
CA PRO A 61 -15.97 -30.22 -5.91
C PRO A 61 -14.66 -30.95 -5.61
N LYS A 62 -13.57 -30.21 -5.43
CA LYS A 62 -12.33 -30.78 -4.90
C LYS A 62 -12.43 -30.78 -3.39
N GLU A 63 -12.62 -31.94 -2.79
CA GLU A 63 -12.39 -32.12 -1.36
C GLU A 63 -10.90 -32.00 -1.07
N PRO A 64 -10.50 -31.32 0.04
CA PRO A 64 -9.11 -31.27 0.44
C PRO A 64 -8.56 -32.71 0.60
N SER A 65 -7.34 -32.93 0.21
CA SER A 65 -6.71 -34.24 0.46
C SER A 65 -6.61 -34.47 1.98
N VAL A 66 -6.59 -35.76 2.39
CA VAL A 66 -6.43 -36.12 3.81
C VAL A 66 -5.22 -35.45 4.46
N LEU A 67 -4.16 -35.20 3.70
CA LEU A 67 -2.96 -34.49 4.16
C LEU A 67 -3.22 -32.97 4.32
N GLU A 68 -3.98 -32.37 3.43
CA GLU A 68 -4.42 -30.98 3.53
C GLU A 68 -5.37 -30.83 4.73
N GLU A 69 -6.29 -31.75 4.92
CA GLU A 69 -7.22 -31.76 6.04
C GLU A 69 -6.51 -31.94 7.39
N ILE A 70 -5.52 -32.84 7.48
CA ILE A 70 -4.70 -33.04 8.69
C ILE A 70 -3.84 -31.79 8.96
N ALA A 71 -3.20 -31.22 7.96
CA ALA A 71 -2.41 -29.99 8.11
C ALA A 71 -3.28 -28.81 8.57
N TYR A 72 -4.53 -28.76 8.14
CA TYR A 72 -5.50 -27.75 8.57
C TYR A 72 -6.06 -28.02 9.98
N ARG A 73 -6.46 -29.25 10.29
CA ARG A 73 -7.06 -29.60 11.60
C ARG A 73 -6.05 -29.59 12.74
N ASP A 74 -4.84 -30.08 12.53
CA ASP A 74 -3.79 -30.13 13.59
C ASP A 74 -3.26 -28.74 13.95
N THR A 75 -3.30 -27.78 13.02
CA THR A 75 -2.78 -26.43 13.26
C THR A 75 -3.83 -25.49 13.87
N TRP A 76 -5.13 -25.74 13.68
CA TRP A 76 -6.19 -24.73 13.89
C TRP A 76 -7.30 -25.17 14.85
N GLY A 77 -7.33 -26.43 15.22
CA GLY A 77 -8.32 -26.95 16.18
C GLY A 77 -8.16 -26.43 17.62
N LYS A 78 -7.14 -25.61 17.89
CA LYS A 78 -6.81 -25.05 19.21
C LYS A 78 -7.08 -23.54 19.34
N GLY A 79 -7.75 -22.91 18.36
CA GLY A 79 -8.13 -21.49 18.39
C GLY A 79 -7.05 -20.51 17.95
N GLN A 80 -7.27 -19.22 18.18
CA GLN A 80 -6.43 -18.11 17.71
C GLN A 80 -4.96 -18.20 18.13
N ASP A 81 -4.68 -18.73 19.32
CA ASP A 81 -3.31 -18.88 19.82
C ASP A 81 -2.47 -19.82 18.94
N SER A 82 -3.07 -20.89 18.44
CA SER A 82 -2.38 -21.84 17.56
C SER A 82 -2.11 -21.24 16.17
N PHE A 83 -3.02 -20.42 15.66
CA PHE A 83 -2.83 -19.65 14.44
C PHE A 83 -1.66 -18.66 14.59
N LEU A 84 -1.65 -17.88 15.66
CA LEU A 84 -0.59 -16.91 15.93
C LEU A 84 0.78 -17.57 16.08
N ALA A 85 0.85 -18.68 16.82
CA ALA A 85 2.11 -19.44 16.97
C ALA A 85 2.62 -19.94 15.61
N MET A 86 1.73 -20.48 14.79
CA MET A 86 2.04 -20.98 13.45
C MET A 86 2.57 -19.85 12.55
N ILE A 87 1.92 -18.68 12.53
CA ILE A 87 2.34 -17.52 11.72
C ILE A 87 3.66 -16.93 12.26
N TYR A 88 3.82 -16.81 13.57
CA TYR A 88 5.03 -16.30 14.21
C TYR A 88 6.30 -17.05 13.77
N GLU A 89 6.26 -18.37 13.81
CA GLU A 89 7.38 -19.22 13.36
C GLU A 89 7.77 -18.93 11.90
N ARG A 90 6.76 -18.82 11.04
CA ARG A 90 6.98 -18.58 9.60
C ARG A 90 7.47 -17.17 9.32
N LEU A 91 6.88 -16.17 9.97
CA LEU A 91 7.31 -14.76 9.84
C LEU A 91 8.76 -14.58 10.34
N THR A 92 9.15 -15.29 11.40
CA THR A 92 10.54 -15.28 11.89
C THR A 92 11.51 -15.82 10.83
N LEU A 93 11.15 -16.91 10.16
CA LEU A 93 11.95 -17.47 9.07
C LEU A 93 11.99 -16.52 7.86
N LEU A 94 10.84 -15.97 7.46
CA LEU A 94 10.73 -15.03 6.35
C LEU A 94 11.55 -13.77 6.59
N LYS A 95 11.49 -13.20 7.79
CA LYS A 95 12.31 -12.04 8.17
C LYS A 95 13.80 -12.32 7.99
N SER A 96 14.26 -13.52 8.35
CA SER A 96 15.68 -13.90 8.21
C SER A 96 16.14 -14.07 6.75
N LEU A 97 15.22 -14.13 5.80
CA LEU A 97 15.49 -14.23 4.36
C LEU A 97 15.43 -12.86 3.65
N LEU A 98 14.80 -11.86 4.27
CA LEU A 98 14.71 -10.51 3.68
C LEU A 98 16.08 -9.83 3.62
N SER A 99 16.28 -9.07 2.56
CA SER A 99 17.38 -8.10 2.48
C SER A 99 17.12 -6.90 3.37
N ASP A 100 18.17 -6.13 3.70
CA ASP A 100 18.02 -4.91 4.52
C ASP A 100 17.07 -3.90 3.90
N ASP A 101 17.05 -3.75 2.58
CA ASP A 101 16.15 -2.90 1.81
C ASP A 101 14.87 -3.63 1.36
N GLY A 102 14.61 -4.81 1.89
CA GLY A 102 13.46 -5.64 1.56
C GLY A 102 12.19 -5.26 2.34
N CYS A 103 11.07 -5.76 1.85
CA CYS A 103 9.77 -5.58 2.48
C CYS A 103 8.91 -6.84 2.45
N ILE A 104 7.93 -6.88 3.33
CA ILE A 104 6.94 -7.96 3.40
C ILE A 104 5.53 -7.38 3.34
N PHE A 105 4.69 -8.00 2.51
CA PHE A 105 3.26 -7.79 2.49
C PHE A 105 2.58 -9.00 3.14
N VAL A 106 1.71 -8.74 4.10
CA VAL A 106 0.95 -9.77 4.82
C VAL A 106 -0.53 -9.48 4.67
N HIS A 107 -1.20 -10.32 3.88
CA HIS A 107 -2.63 -10.21 3.64
C HIS A 107 -3.40 -10.96 4.73
N CYS A 108 -4.49 -10.38 5.20
CA CYS A 108 -5.38 -11.00 6.18
C CYS A 108 -6.77 -10.37 6.15
N ASP A 109 -7.75 -11.09 6.69
CA ASP A 109 -9.08 -10.54 6.89
C ASP A 109 -9.25 -9.92 8.30
N TRP A 110 -10.42 -9.35 8.53
CA TRP A 110 -10.78 -8.65 9.77
C TRP A 110 -10.69 -9.50 11.04
N ARG A 111 -10.75 -10.85 10.94
CA ARG A 111 -10.77 -11.76 12.11
C ARG A 111 -9.43 -11.75 12.83
N VAL A 112 -8.36 -11.67 12.07
CA VAL A 112 -6.98 -11.79 12.57
C VAL A 112 -6.15 -10.52 12.42
N SER A 113 -6.66 -9.49 11.72
CA SER A 113 -5.90 -8.29 11.39
C SER A 113 -5.29 -7.59 12.60
N ALA A 114 -6.06 -7.39 13.68
CA ALA A 114 -5.57 -6.72 14.88
C ALA A 114 -4.45 -7.52 15.57
N LEU A 115 -4.59 -8.84 15.66
CA LEU A 115 -3.60 -9.71 16.28
C LEU A 115 -2.34 -9.81 15.43
N LEU A 116 -2.53 -9.92 14.12
CA LEU A 116 -1.42 -9.99 13.17
C LEU A 116 -0.64 -8.68 13.13
N LYS A 117 -1.31 -7.52 13.22
CA LYS A 117 -0.64 -6.22 13.33
C LYS A 117 0.30 -6.16 14.55
N ASN A 118 -0.19 -6.58 15.74
CA ASN A 118 0.63 -6.60 16.95
C ASN A 118 1.83 -7.56 16.81
N LEU A 119 1.60 -8.71 16.19
CA LEU A 119 2.66 -9.69 15.95
C LEU A 119 3.74 -9.16 15.00
N LEU A 120 3.32 -8.44 13.96
CA LEU A 120 4.23 -7.81 13.01
C LEU A 120 5.03 -6.67 13.65
N ASP A 121 4.40 -5.87 14.52
CA ASP A 121 5.07 -4.83 15.30
C ASP A 121 6.16 -5.44 16.21
N GLU A 122 5.87 -6.54 16.88
CA GLU A 122 6.84 -7.25 17.72
C GLU A 122 8.03 -7.80 16.89
N LEU A 123 7.73 -8.41 15.74
CA LEU A 123 8.74 -9.03 14.91
C LEU A 123 9.59 -8.03 14.13
N PHE A 124 8.96 -7.07 13.48
CA PHE A 124 9.64 -6.14 12.57
C PHE A 124 10.00 -4.82 13.24
N GLY A 125 9.32 -4.45 14.32
CA GLY A 125 9.38 -3.15 14.97
C GLY A 125 8.30 -2.20 14.45
N GLU A 126 7.70 -1.44 15.35
CA GLU A 126 6.64 -0.46 15.05
C GLU A 126 7.10 0.61 14.05
N ASP A 127 8.36 1.05 14.18
CA ASP A 127 8.99 2.04 13.29
C ASP A 127 9.19 1.53 11.85
N ASN A 128 9.11 0.24 11.64
CA ASN A 128 9.23 -0.40 10.33
C ASN A 128 7.86 -0.65 9.64
N PHE A 129 6.78 -0.25 10.29
CA PHE A 129 5.46 -0.23 9.66
C PHE A 129 5.41 0.85 8.57
N VAL A 130 5.09 0.46 7.35
CA VAL A 130 5.00 1.37 6.20
C VAL A 130 3.56 1.78 5.94
N ASN A 131 2.68 0.80 5.72
CA ASN A 131 1.25 1.05 5.42
C ASN A 131 0.37 -0.14 5.81
N GLU A 132 -0.91 0.17 6.07
CA GLU A 132 -2.02 -0.75 5.90
C GLU A 132 -2.73 -0.39 4.59
N ILE A 133 -2.87 -1.39 3.72
CA ILE A 133 -3.61 -1.30 2.47
C ILE A 133 -4.94 -1.98 2.69
N ILE A 134 -6.03 -1.25 2.46
CA ILE A 134 -7.38 -1.79 2.49
C ILE A 134 -7.71 -2.28 1.09
N TRP A 135 -7.84 -3.60 0.97
CA TRP A 135 -8.19 -4.27 -0.28
C TRP A 135 -9.70 -4.46 -0.36
N GLN A 136 -10.34 -3.85 -1.35
CA GLN A 136 -11.76 -4.06 -1.61
C GLN A 136 -11.96 -5.31 -2.47
N ARG A 137 -12.42 -6.41 -1.85
CA ARG A 137 -12.58 -7.70 -2.52
C ARG A 137 -13.72 -7.73 -3.53
N ARG A 138 -14.77 -6.94 -3.28
CA ARG A 138 -15.98 -6.90 -4.11
C ARG A 138 -16.70 -5.56 -4.00
N ASP A 139 -17.37 -5.18 -5.07
CA ASP A 139 -18.19 -3.96 -5.12
C ASP A 139 -19.63 -4.20 -4.66
N SER A 140 -20.14 -5.45 -4.78
CA SER A 140 -21.52 -5.79 -4.40
C SER A 140 -21.58 -6.15 -2.93
N SER A 141 -22.61 -5.66 -2.22
CA SER A 141 -22.94 -6.11 -0.88
C SER A 141 -23.95 -7.26 -0.90
N ALA A 142 -23.75 -8.28 -0.05
CA ALA A 142 -24.81 -9.16 0.38
C ALA A 142 -25.69 -8.35 1.35
N ASN A 143 -26.99 -8.62 1.48
CA ASN A 143 -27.89 -7.93 2.41
C ASN A 143 -27.92 -8.62 3.79
N PRO A 144 -26.90 -8.45 4.66
CA PRO A 144 -26.93 -9.05 5.98
C PRO A 144 -27.96 -8.33 6.85
N SER A 145 -28.78 -9.10 7.59
CA SER A 145 -29.88 -8.54 8.39
C SER A 145 -29.42 -7.79 9.64
N ASN A 146 -28.25 -8.17 10.22
CA ASN A 146 -27.83 -7.71 11.55
C ASN A 146 -26.46 -7.04 11.60
N ARG A 147 -25.80 -6.78 10.47
CA ARG A 147 -24.47 -6.17 10.38
C ARG A 147 -24.26 -5.49 9.05
N LEU A 148 -23.25 -4.65 8.96
CA LEU A 148 -22.74 -4.16 7.67
C LEU A 148 -22.01 -5.30 6.94
N ASP A 149 -22.06 -5.28 5.62
CA ASP A 149 -21.34 -6.27 4.81
C ASP A 149 -19.83 -6.00 4.87
N ILE A 150 -19.06 -7.09 4.98
CA ILE A 150 -17.60 -7.04 5.04
C ILE A 150 -17.07 -7.29 3.63
N VAL A 151 -16.64 -6.23 2.99
CA VAL A 151 -16.19 -6.23 1.58
C VAL A 151 -14.69 -5.99 1.44
N THR A 152 -13.97 -5.86 2.56
CA THR A 152 -12.55 -5.50 2.57
C THR A 152 -11.70 -6.48 3.35
N ASP A 153 -10.42 -6.56 2.97
CA ASP A 153 -9.34 -7.18 3.72
C ASP A 153 -8.24 -6.17 4.00
N SER A 154 -7.31 -6.50 4.90
CA SER A 154 -6.13 -5.70 5.20
C SER A 154 -4.88 -6.36 4.64
N ILE A 155 -3.98 -5.56 4.04
CA ILE A 155 -2.65 -5.99 3.65
C ILE A 155 -1.65 -5.10 4.38
N PHE A 156 -0.91 -5.66 5.34
CA PHE A 156 0.11 -4.93 6.08
C PHE A 156 1.43 -4.94 5.32
N LEU A 157 2.04 -3.76 5.17
CA LEU A 157 3.35 -3.59 4.57
C LEU A 157 4.35 -3.18 5.66
N TYR A 158 5.39 -4.00 5.82
CA TYR A 158 6.53 -3.73 6.69
C TYR A 158 7.83 -3.73 5.87
N GLN A 159 8.71 -2.80 6.19
CA GLN A 159 10.11 -2.82 5.74
C GLN A 159 10.97 -3.63 6.71
N ASN A 160 12.09 -4.18 6.23
CA ASN A 160 13.03 -4.87 7.10
C ASN A 160 13.94 -3.89 7.85
N SER A 161 14.29 -2.77 7.22
CA SER A 161 15.04 -1.67 7.83
C SER A 161 14.74 -0.33 7.16
N THR A 162 15.30 0.75 7.68
CA THR A 162 15.18 2.11 7.14
C THR A 162 15.81 2.31 5.76
N SER A 163 16.51 1.31 5.23
CA SER A 163 17.07 1.33 3.86
C SER A 163 16.02 1.10 2.77
N PHE A 164 14.81 0.70 3.15
CA PHE A 164 13.70 0.48 2.21
C PHE A 164 13.28 1.78 1.55
N ALA A 165 13.03 1.72 0.26
CA ALA A 165 12.45 2.82 -0.51
C ALA A 165 11.36 2.30 -1.44
N ILE A 166 10.19 2.93 -1.38
CA ILE A 166 9.09 2.63 -2.28
C ILE A 166 9.12 3.59 -3.47
N ASN A 167 9.13 3.04 -4.67
CA ASN A 167 8.97 3.84 -5.87
C ASN A 167 7.52 4.34 -5.94
N GLN A 168 7.35 5.64 -6.19
CA GLN A 168 6.02 6.21 -6.34
C GLN A 168 5.28 5.55 -7.50
N MET A 169 4.27 4.75 -7.17
CA MET A 169 3.34 4.19 -8.15
C MET A 169 2.26 5.21 -8.47
N LEU A 170 1.97 5.37 -9.75
CA LEU A 170 0.96 6.30 -10.25
C LEU A 170 -0.19 5.49 -10.85
N ILE A 171 -1.41 5.96 -10.60
CA ILE A 171 -2.61 5.42 -11.21
C ILE A 171 -2.74 6.03 -12.62
N TYR A 172 -3.18 5.23 -13.57
CA TYR A 172 -3.49 5.60 -14.95
C TYR A 172 -4.92 5.14 -15.31
N GLY A 173 -5.44 5.67 -16.42
CA GLY A 173 -6.74 5.27 -16.95
C GLY A 173 -7.86 6.25 -16.61
N LYS A 174 -9.10 5.76 -16.70
CA LYS A 174 -10.32 6.59 -16.68
C LYS A 174 -10.44 7.49 -15.45
N GLU A 175 -10.08 7.03 -14.26
CA GLU A 175 -10.13 7.83 -13.04
C GLU A 175 -9.23 9.07 -13.12
N VAL A 176 -8.07 8.93 -13.75
CA VAL A 176 -7.12 10.03 -13.94
C VAL A 176 -7.62 10.98 -15.03
N GLU A 177 -8.23 10.47 -16.09
CA GLU A 177 -8.86 11.27 -17.13
C GLU A 177 -10.02 12.10 -16.56
N ASP A 178 -10.91 11.49 -15.78
CA ASP A 178 -11.99 12.17 -15.08
C ASP A 178 -11.47 13.23 -14.08
N TYR A 179 -10.37 12.92 -13.39
CA TYR A 179 -9.70 13.88 -12.50
C TYR A 179 -9.15 15.07 -13.28
N ILE A 180 -8.46 14.81 -14.40
CA ILE A 180 -7.91 15.86 -15.27
C ILE A 180 -9.03 16.76 -15.78
N GLU A 181 -10.11 16.18 -16.28
CA GLU A 181 -11.25 16.94 -16.79
C GLU A 181 -11.90 17.81 -15.70
N LYS A 182 -12.06 17.27 -14.49
CA LYS A 182 -12.63 18.01 -13.35
C LYS A 182 -11.72 19.10 -12.80
N GLN A 183 -10.42 18.92 -12.78
CA GLN A 183 -9.49 19.83 -12.09
C GLN A 183 -8.83 20.83 -13.02
N PHE A 184 -8.46 20.44 -14.26
CA PHE A 184 -7.72 21.29 -15.19
C PHE A 184 -8.67 22.08 -16.10
N ARG A 185 -9.52 22.91 -15.46
CA ARG A 185 -10.61 23.65 -16.13
C ARG A 185 -10.19 25.00 -16.72
N TYR A 186 -9.02 25.47 -16.39
CA TYR A 186 -8.53 26.77 -16.84
C TYR A 186 -7.57 26.62 -18.01
N THR A 187 -7.46 27.68 -18.84
CA THR A 187 -6.52 27.71 -19.96
C THR A 187 -5.66 28.97 -19.89
N HIS A 188 -4.37 28.82 -20.12
CA HIS A 188 -3.43 29.93 -20.25
C HIS A 188 -2.46 29.66 -21.42
N LYS A 189 -2.43 30.55 -22.41
CA LYS A 189 -1.60 30.39 -23.61
C LYS A 189 -1.74 29.02 -24.28
N GLY A 190 -2.99 28.52 -24.40
CA GLY A 190 -3.30 27.22 -25.00
C GLY A 190 -3.06 25.99 -24.12
N ARG A 191 -2.48 26.14 -22.90
CA ARG A 191 -2.21 25.03 -21.96
C ARG A 191 -3.31 24.98 -20.89
N LYS A 192 -3.89 23.80 -20.68
CA LYS A 192 -4.85 23.57 -19.58
C LYS A 192 -4.11 23.54 -18.24
N PHE A 193 -4.72 24.10 -17.20
CA PHE A 193 -4.17 24.10 -15.86
C PHE A 193 -5.25 23.98 -14.78
N SER A 194 -4.84 23.49 -13.63
CA SER A 194 -5.56 23.56 -12.35
C SER A 194 -4.94 24.64 -11.46
N ILE A 195 -5.65 25.02 -10.39
CA ILE A 195 -5.17 26.02 -9.44
C ILE A 195 -4.89 25.35 -8.07
N ALA A 196 -3.73 25.66 -7.51
CA ALA A 196 -3.34 25.19 -6.18
C ALA A 196 -3.17 26.37 -5.22
N PRO A 197 -3.46 26.20 -3.92
CA PRO A 197 -3.18 27.21 -2.91
C PRO A 197 -1.70 27.58 -2.88
N ILE A 198 -1.41 28.85 -2.65
CA ILE A 198 -0.05 29.39 -2.52
C ILE A 198 0.13 30.16 -1.20
N GLU A 199 -0.97 30.36 -0.47
CA GLU A 199 -1.03 30.95 0.84
C GLU A 199 -1.40 29.91 1.90
N ARG A 200 -1.01 30.18 3.13
CA ARG A 200 -1.30 29.33 4.29
C ARG A 200 -2.74 29.52 4.74
N GLY A 201 -3.42 28.44 5.06
CA GLY A 201 -4.73 28.49 5.72
C GLY A 201 -4.60 28.49 7.26
N ALA A 202 -5.72 28.72 7.94
CA ALA A 202 -5.80 28.72 9.41
C ALA A 202 -5.23 27.44 10.05
N SER A 203 -5.52 26.27 9.46
CA SER A 203 -5.05 24.98 9.96
C SER A 203 -3.53 24.81 9.97
N ARG A 204 -2.81 25.58 9.13
CA ARG A 204 -1.33 25.56 9.08
C ARG A 204 -0.68 26.61 9.99
N GLY A 205 -1.48 27.41 10.68
CA GLY A 205 -1.02 28.49 11.54
C GLY A 205 -0.31 29.63 10.80
N MET A 206 -0.09 30.73 11.50
CA MET A 206 0.62 31.91 11.01
C MET A 206 2.14 31.68 11.04
N ARG A 207 2.85 32.20 10.02
CA ARG A 207 4.31 32.34 10.02
C ARG A 207 4.69 33.75 9.62
N GLU A 208 5.16 34.55 10.55
CA GLU A 208 5.50 35.94 10.37
C GLU A 208 6.61 36.14 9.31
N ASN A 209 7.63 35.27 9.28
CA ASN A 209 8.71 35.32 8.29
C ASN A 209 8.26 35.02 6.84
N LEU A 210 7.05 34.52 6.65
CA LEU A 210 6.43 34.30 5.35
C LEU A 210 5.24 35.24 5.10
N ARG A 211 5.04 36.22 5.95
CA ARG A 211 3.98 37.22 5.84
C ARG A 211 4.57 38.50 5.27
N TYR A 212 4.46 38.66 3.96
CA TYR A 212 4.94 39.84 3.22
C TYR A 212 3.94 40.20 2.13
N GLU A 213 3.95 41.48 1.76
CA GLU A 213 3.12 41.97 0.66
C GLU A 213 3.74 41.62 -0.69
N TYR A 214 2.89 41.19 -1.64
CA TYR A 214 3.27 40.97 -3.01
C TYR A 214 2.15 41.40 -3.96
N LYS A 215 2.44 42.34 -4.87
CA LYS A 215 1.48 42.92 -5.82
C LYS A 215 0.19 43.42 -5.16
N GLY A 216 0.32 44.13 -4.04
CA GLY A 216 -0.82 44.68 -3.28
C GLY A 216 -1.61 43.68 -2.48
N TYR A 217 -1.16 42.44 -2.38
CA TYR A 217 -1.82 41.38 -1.58
C TYR A 217 -0.97 40.94 -0.40
N MET A 218 -1.56 40.88 0.79
CA MET A 218 -0.96 40.40 2.03
C MET A 218 -1.78 39.21 2.55
N PRO A 219 -1.24 37.97 2.56
CA PRO A 219 -1.97 36.81 3.06
C PRO A 219 -2.12 36.86 4.59
N LYS A 220 -3.30 36.51 5.10
CA LYS A 220 -3.61 36.53 6.53
C LYS A 220 -2.65 35.69 7.38
N TYR A 221 -2.32 34.49 6.93
CA TYR A 221 -1.48 33.52 7.66
C TYR A 221 -0.07 33.37 7.08
N GLY A 222 0.26 34.14 6.02
CA GLY A 222 1.51 34.07 5.28
C GLY A 222 1.46 33.23 4.02
N TRP A 223 2.51 33.35 3.23
CA TRP A 223 2.71 32.55 2.02
C TRP A 223 3.21 31.15 2.36
N MET A 224 3.11 30.20 1.44
CA MET A 224 3.71 28.86 1.58
C MET A 224 5.21 28.84 1.28
N MET A 225 5.78 29.97 0.84
CA MET A 225 7.16 30.07 0.37
C MET A 225 7.76 31.45 0.65
N LYS A 226 9.08 31.57 0.50
CA LYS A 226 9.81 32.83 0.58
C LYS A 226 9.50 33.72 -0.63
N LYS A 227 9.76 35.02 -0.49
CA LYS A 227 9.45 36.04 -1.50
C LYS A 227 10.16 35.79 -2.82
N GLU A 228 11.42 35.35 -2.77
CA GLU A 228 12.23 35.04 -3.95
C GLU A 228 11.59 33.92 -4.77
N SER A 229 11.14 32.86 -4.11
CA SER A 229 10.46 31.75 -4.78
C SER A 229 9.11 32.14 -5.38
N LEU A 230 8.39 33.08 -4.75
CA LEU A 230 7.13 33.61 -5.30
C LEU A 230 7.38 34.44 -6.55
N ILE A 231 8.42 35.27 -6.55
CA ILE A 231 8.84 36.03 -7.73
C ILE A 231 9.22 35.10 -8.89
N GLU A 232 9.96 34.03 -8.59
CA GLU A 232 10.30 33.03 -9.60
C GLU A 232 9.07 32.35 -10.21
N ILE A 233 8.09 32.00 -9.40
CA ILE A 233 6.82 31.44 -9.85
C ILE A 233 6.07 32.43 -10.75
N ASP A 234 6.06 33.70 -10.39
CA ASP A 234 5.40 34.75 -11.16
C ASP A 234 6.11 35.01 -12.49
N ASN A 235 7.44 35.10 -12.48
CA ASN A 235 8.25 35.26 -13.70
C ASN A 235 8.08 34.07 -14.68
N LYS A 236 7.83 32.87 -14.16
CA LYS A 236 7.49 31.69 -14.96
C LYS A 236 6.00 31.65 -15.36
N GLU A 237 5.27 32.76 -15.18
CA GLU A 237 3.82 32.86 -15.46
C GLU A 237 2.98 31.80 -14.73
N ARG A 238 3.43 31.34 -13.57
CA ARG A 238 2.70 30.33 -12.79
C ARG A 238 1.82 30.92 -11.68
N LEU A 239 1.86 32.22 -11.45
CA LEU A 239 0.95 32.90 -10.54
C LEU A 239 -0.34 33.24 -11.27
N HIS A 240 -1.47 32.87 -10.65
CA HIS A 240 -2.82 33.17 -11.14
C HIS A 240 -3.60 33.92 -10.07
N TRP A 241 -4.24 35.00 -10.48
CA TRP A 241 -5.16 35.76 -9.64
C TRP A 241 -6.59 35.34 -9.99
N THR A 242 -7.33 34.84 -9.02
CA THR A 242 -8.76 34.52 -9.22
C THR A 242 -9.58 35.79 -9.38
N SER A 243 -10.84 35.70 -9.85
CA SER A 243 -11.78 36.81 -9.94
C SER A 243 -12.03 37.53 -8.59
N LYS A 244 -11.78 36.83 -7.46
CA LYS A 244 -11.87 37.37 -6.11
C LYS A 244 -10.55 37.97 -5.60
N GLY A 245 -9.55 38.16 -6.46
CA GLY A 245 -8.24 38.67 -6.08
C GLY A 245 -7.38 37.75 -5.25
N MET A 246 -7.68 36.44 -5.21
CA MET A 246 -6.90 35.46 -4.44
C MET A 246 -5.77 34.87 -5.28
N PRO A 247 -4.53 34.85 -4.79
CA PRO A 247 -3.41 34.26 -5.52
C PRO A 247 -3.47 32.75 -5.47
N ARG A 248 -3.15 32.12 -6.60
CA ARG A 248 -3.08 30.65 -6.76
C ARG A 248 -1.89 30.30 -7.66
N ARG A 249 -1.39 29.09 -7.53
CA ARG A 249 -0.37 28.54 -8.43
C ARG A 249 -1.02 27.79 -9.57
N ARG A 250 -0.60 28.05 -10.81
CA ARG A 250 -0.98 27.23 -11.98
C ARG A 250 -0.20 25.92 -11.95
N MET A 251 -0.94 24.83 -12.06
CA MET A 251 -0.42 23.47 -12.24
C MET A 251 -0.85 23.03 -13.64
N PHE A 252 0.08 22.92 -14.58
CA PHE A 252 -0.24 22.58 -15.95
C PHE A 252 -0.44 21.09 -16.15
N VAL A 253 -1.40 20.71 -17.03
CA VAL A 253 -1.75 19.30 -17.26
C VAL A 253 -0.63 18.51 -17.91
N ASP A 254 0.16 19.11 -18.77
CA ASP A 254 1.31 18.51 -19.42
C ASP A 254 2.50 18.22 -18.46
N GLU A 255 2.46 18.77 -17.26
CA GLU A 255 3.42 18.50 -16.19
C GLU A 255 2.85 17.54 -15.14
N TYR A 256 1.58 17.16 -15.29
CA TYR A 256 0.92 16.26 -14.35
C TYR A 256 1.33 14.82 -14.59
N LYS A 257 1.98 14.22 -13.61
CA LYS A 257 2.56 12.87 -13.71
C LYS A 257 1.59 11.75 -13.41
N GLY A 258 0.36 12.05 -13.01
CA GLY A 258 -0.64 11.08 -12.54
C GLY A 258 -0.96 11.23 -11.05
N GLN A 259 -1.94 10.47 -10.58
CA GLN A 259 -2.27 10.41 -9.15
C GLN A 259 -1.41 9.33 -8.46
N PRO A 260 -0.81 9.66 -7.31
CA PRO A 260 -0.20 8.63 -6.48
C PRO A 260 -1.21 7.55 -6.08
N LEU A 261 -0.78 6.29 -6.13
CA LEU A 261 -1.55 5.17 -5.60
C LEU A 261 -1.82 5.41 -4.11
N LYS A 262 -3.06 5.18 -3.71
CA LYS A 262 -3.50 5.30 -2.31
C LYS A 262 -3.44 3.95 -1.62
N SER A 263 -3.66 3.92 -0.31
CA SER A 263 -3.76 2.68 0.47
C SER A 263 -5.17 2.05 0.46
N LEU A 264 -6.07 2.52 -0.37
CA LEU A 264 -7.36 1.90 -0.65
C LEU A 264 -7.30 1.37 -2.09
N TRP A 265 -7.39 0.06 -2.24
CA TRP A 265 -7.27 -0.67 -3.51
C TRP A 265 -8.55 -1.42 -3.86
#